data_f7bc05709b85d69e300e1a004d4ee556
#
_entry.id   f7bc05709b85d69e300e1a004d4ee556
#
_cell.length_a   1.000
_cell.length_b   1.000
_cell.length_c   1.000
_cell.angle_alpha   90.00
_cell.angle_beta   90.00
_cell.angle_gamma   90.00
#
_symmetry.space_group_name_H-M   'P 1'
#
loop_
_entity.id
_entity.type
_entity.pdbx_description
1 polymer ?
#
loop_
_entity_poly.entity_id
_entity_poly.type
_entity_poly.pdbx_seq_one_letter_code
_entity_poly.pdbx_strand_id
1 'polypeptide(L)'
;MKKLSAILISFAFIYSSFSQIILVGLPNGGNKKASVTERVGLTDVTIHFDRPGVKGREGKIWGQLIQAGYNDLGFGTSKAAPWRAGANENTTIEFSNDVKIEGQPLAAGRYGFFVAYDPNECTLIFSKNTTSWGSFFYKPEEDALRVKVKPVALDKSVEWLKYEFMNETENGATVGLQWEKLMIPFKIETDYVKDQLASFRNELRNSKGFRWEAWNEAANWALQRNVDLEEALMWADTATSANFGGSQSFPAYATKAGILSKLGRNDEAAAVMKKAMPIGTMNDIHQYGRSLITLKKPKEALDVFKMNYDKNPNQVTTLIGLVRGYSANGDYKTALDYANKAMAVTDTQNKSNLQTMIDKLKNGKDVN
;
A
#
# COMPACT_ATOMS: atom_id res chain seq x y z
N MET A 1 -36.00 -39.90 -72.07
CA MET A 1 -35.75 -38.81 -71.13
C MET A 1 -34.58 -39.21 -70.19
N LYS A 2 -33.38 -38.72 -70.49
CA LYS A 2 -32.16 -39.03 -69.72
C LYS A 2 -32.01 -38.03 -68.61
N LYS A 3 -32.01 -38.52 -67.39
CA LYS A 3 -31.71 -37.67 -66.17
C LYS A 3 -30.21 -37.55 -66.02
N LEU A 4 -29.67 -36.37 -66.18
CA LEU A 4 -28.30 -35.99 -65.84
C LEU A 4 -28.20 -35.74 -64.33
N SER A 5 -27.49 -36.59 -63.62
CA SER A 5 -27.13 -36.35 -62.22
C SER A 5 -25.83 -35.58 -62.20
N ALA A 6 -25.87 -34.31 -61.70
CA ALA A 6 -24.70 -33.49 -61.46
C ALA A 6 -24.08 -33.90 -60.13
N ILE A 7 -22.85 -34.43 -60.15
CA ILE A 7 -22.06 -34.69 -58.95
C ILE A 7 -21.31 -33.44 -58.62
N LEU A 8 -21.70 -32.78 -57.49
CA LEU A 8 -20.96 -31.66 -56.88
C LEU A 8 -19.75 -32.26 -56.18
N ILE A 9 -18.54 -32.03 -56.68
CA ILE A 9 -17.30 -32.38 -56.03
C ILE A 9 -16.95 -31.15 -55.14
N SER A 10 -17.22 -31.24 -53.84
CA SER A 10 -16.74 -30.26 -52.84
C SER A 10 -15.25 -30.49 -52.62
N PHE A 11 -14.43 -29.58 -53.11
CA PHE A 11 -13.03 -29.50 -52.72
C PHE A 11 -12.95 -28.93 -51.28
N ALA A 12 -12.80 -29.79 -50.29
CA ALA A 12 -12.43 -29.42 -48.96
C ALA A 12 -10.94 -29.03 -48.98
N PHE A 13 -10.66 -27.72 -48.92
CA PHE A 13 -9.32 -27.23 -48.61
C PHE A 13 -9.03 -27.56 -47.15
N ILE A 14 -8.27 -28.62 -46.92
CA ILE A 14 -7.69 -28.91 -45.59
C ILE A 14 -6.56 -27.89 -45.39
N TYR A 15 -6.86 -26.81 -44.71
CA TYR A 15 -5.81 -25.96 -44.15
C TYR A 15 -5.12 -26.79 -43.04
N SER A 16 -3.96 -27.35 -43.36
CA SER A 16 -3.06 -27.89 -42.36
C SER A 16 -2.59 -26.70 -41.48
N SER A 17 -3.28 -26.46 -40.37
CA SER A 17 -2.75 -25.60 -39.31
C SER A 17 -1.53 -26.32 -38.77
N PHE A 18 -0.34 -25.93 -39.23
CA PHE A 18 0.88 -26.28 -38.55
C PHE A 18 0.85 -25.53 -37.21
N SER A 19 0.31 -26.18 -36.19
CA SER A 19 0.60 -25.81 -34.81
C SER A 19 2.10 -25.97 -34.65
N GLN A 20 2.83 -24.85 -34.64
CA GLN A 20 4.24 -24.89 -34.28
C GLN A 20 4.28 -25.35 -32.84
N ILE A 21 4.70 -26.59 -32.62
CA ILE A 21 5.02 -27.08 -31.30
C ILE A 21 6.27 -26.32 -30.85
N ILE A 22 6.06 -25.28 -30.06
CA ILE A 22 7.16 -24.56 -29.44
C ILE A 22 7.66 -25.45 -28.30
N LEU A 23 8.76 -26.12 -28.52
CA LEU A 23 9.42 -26.87 -27.47
C LEU A 23 9.97 -25.90 -26.43
N VAL A 24 9.58 -26.10 -25.18
CA VAL A 24 10.15 -25.37 -24.06
C VAL A 24 11.54 -25.91 -23.77
N GLY A 25 12.54 -25.11 -24.02
CA GLY A 25 13.94 -25.45 -23.82
C GLY A 25 14.66 -24.43 -22.97
N LEU A 26 15.93 -24.70 -22.68
CA LEU A 26 16.78 -23.74 -22.00
C LEU A 26 16.97 -22.49 -22.87
N PRO A 27 17.03 -21.28 -22.27
CA PRO A 27 17.33 -20.07 -23.01
C PRO A 27 18.66 -20.16 -23.75
N ASN A 28 18.73 -19.53 -24.93
CA ASN A 28 19.96 -19.49 -25.71
C ASN A 28 21.13 -18.95 -24.90
N GLY A 29 22.31 -19.57 -25.04
CA GLY A 29 23.51 -19.20 -24.31
C GLY A 29 23.49 -19.58 -22.82
N GLY A 30 22.53 -20.36 -22.36
CA GLY A 30 22.46 -20.84 -20.98
C GLY A 30 22.13 -19.73 -19.96
N ASN A 31 21.56 -18.60 -20.41
CA ASN A 31 21.02 -17.57 -19.52
C ASN A 31 19.67 -18.03 -18.96
N LYS A 32 19.48 -17.85 -17.65
CA LYS A 32 18.28 -18.32 -16.95
C LYS A 32 17.22 -17.22 -16.98
N LYS A 33 16.01 -17.55 -17.40
CA LYS A 33 14.86 -16.65 -17.22
C LYS A 33 14.49 -16.55 -15.74
N ALA A 34 14.15 -15.36 -15.31
CA ALA A 34 13.67 -15.08 -13.96
C ALA A 34 12.66 -13.94 -13.98
N SER A 35 11.89 -13.88 -12.92
CA SER A 35 11.07 -12.73 -12.59
C SER A 35 11.13 -12.50 -11.08
N VAL A 36 10.96 -11.25 -10.69
CA VAL A 36 10.75 -10.86 -9.30
C VAL A 36 9.55 -9.93 -9.27
N THR A 37 8.68 -10.13 -8.29
CA THR A 37 7.49 -9.30 -8.07
C THR A 37 7.45 -8.90 -6.60
N GLU A 38 7.30 -7.60 -6.34
CA GLU A 38 7.07 -7.07 -5.00
C GLU A 38 5.90 -6.10 -5.04
N ARG A 39 5.20 -6.00 -3.90
CA ARG A 39 4.14 -5.02 -3.71
C ARG A 39 4.66 -3.83 -2.93
N VAL A 40 4.78 -2.68 -3.60
CA VAL A 40 5.19 -1.40 -3.01
C VAL A 40 3.95 -0.55 -2.77
N GLY A 41 3.58 -0.35 -1.51
CA GLY A 41 2.26 0.18 -1.18
C GLY A 41 1.14 -0.74 -1.69
N LEU A 42 0.31 -0.26 -2.60
CA LEU A 42 -0.70 -1.07 -3.31
C LEU A 42 -0.30 -1.40 -4.74
N THR A 43 0.89 -1.01 -5.16
CA THR A 43 1.39 -1.19 -6.52
C THR A 43 2.18 -2.48 -6.64
N ASP A 44 1.74 -3.39 -7.50
CA ASP A 44 2.54 -4.56 -7.87
C ASP A 44 3.60 -4.12 -8.89
N VAL A 45 4.86 -4.42 -8.60
CA VAL A 45 6.01 -4.15 -9.47
C VAL A 45 6.61 -5.48 -9.87
N THR A 46 6.57 -5.81 -11.17
CA THR A 46 7.11 -7.07 -11.71
C THR A 46 8.23 -6.82 -12.69
N ILE A 47 9.37 -7.47 -12.50
CA ILE A 47 10.53 -7.40 -13.40
C ILE A 47 10.78 -8.78 -14.00
N HIS A 48 10.75 -8.87 -15.35
CA HIS A 48 11.11 -10.06 -16.08
C HIS A 48 12.46 -9.87 -16.78
N PHE A 49 13.36 -10.82 -16.65
CA PHE A 49 14.71 -10.69 -17.16
C PHE A 49 15.38 -12.05 -17.41
N ASP A 50 16.39 -12.05 -18.28
CA ASP A 50 17.29 -13.18 -18.43
C ASP A 50 18.61 -12.89 -17.70
N ARG A 51 19.11 -13.89 -16.97
CA ARG A 51 20.24 -13.78 -16.04
C ARG A 51 21.55 -14.27 -16.70
N PRO A 52 22.43 -13.40 -17.16
CA PRO A 52 23.78 -13.81 -17.53
C PRO A 52 24.59 -14.11 -16.26
N GLY A 53 25.48 -15.11 -16.36
CA GLY A 53 26.47 -15.40 -15.33
C GLY A 53 27.78 -14.67 -15.57
N VAL A 54 28.56 -14.43 -14.53
CA VAL A 54 29.94 -13.90 -14.64
C VAL A 54 30.83 -14.92 -15.35
N LYS A 55 30.74 -16.17 -14.97
CA LYS A 55 31.44 -17.31 -15.63
C LYS A 55 32.96 -17.05 -15.82
N GLY A 56 33.63 -16.64 -14.77
CA GLY A 56 35.08 -16.35 -14.77
C GLY A 56 35.51 -15.11 -15.54
N ARG A 57 34.55 -14.16 -15.77
CA ARG A 57 34.83 -12.88 -16.44
C ARG A 57 34.87 -11.70 -15.47
N GLU A 58 35.28 -11.95 -14.23
CA GLU A 58 35.47 -10.90 -13.23
C GLU A 58 36.39 -9.80 -13.77
N GLY A 59 35.98 -8.53 -13.57
CA GLY A 59 36.69 -7.35 -14.09
C GLY A 59 36.60 -7.15 -15.58
N LYS A 60 35.81 -7.99 -16.31
CA LYS A 60 35.64 -7.90 -17.78
C LYS A 60 34.16 -7.70 -18.16
N ILE A 61 33.32 -7.42 -17.19
CA ILE A 61 31.89 -7.20 -17.42
C ILE A 61 31.66 -5.72 -17.73
N TRP A 62 31.93 -4.85 -16.77
CA TRP A 62 31.62 -3.42 -16.87
C TRP A 62 32.70 -2.65 -17.63
N GLY A 63 32.31 -1.88 -18.63
CA GLY A 63 33.20 -1.18 -19.51
C GLY A 63 33.81 -2.03 -20.65
N GLN A 64 33.57 -3.35 -20.65
CA GLN A 64 34.04 -4.27 -21.69
C GLN A 64 32.88 -5.06 -22.34
N LEU A 65 32.35 -6.09 -21.64
CA LEU A 65 31.18 -6.83 -22.15
C LEU A 65 29.94 -5.90 -22.21
N ILE A 66 29.74 -5.11 -21.17
CA ILE A 66 28.77 -4.01 -21.14
C ILE A 66 29.54 -2.71 -21.39
N GLN A 67 29.52 -2.27 -22.63
CA GLN A 67 30.21 -1.05 -23.04
C GLN A 67 29.56 0.20 -22.42
N ALA A 68 30.34 1.25 -22.22
CA ALA A 68 29.84 2.48 -21.66
C ALA A 68 28.97 3.24 -22.68
N GLY A 69 27.90 3.88 -22.18
CA GLY A 69 27.00 4.74 -22.96
C GLY A 69 26.10 3.99 -23.93
N TYR A 70 26.01 4.56 -25.12
CA TYR A 70 25.21 4.09 -26.25
C TYR A 70 26.14 3.63 -27.36
N ASN A 71 25.87 2.47 -27.95
CA ASN A 71 26.79 1.83 -28.86
C ASN A 71 26.14 1.41 -30.18
N ASP A 72 26.89 1.48 -31.28
CA ASP A 72 26.52 0.77 -32.52
C ASP A 72 26.94 -0.69 -32.37
N LEU A 73 25.97 -1.58 -32.28
CA LEU A 73 26.18 -3.02 -32.08
C LEU A 73 26.56 -3.77 -33.39
N GLY A 74 26.70 -3.03 -34.52
CA GLY A 74 27.05 -3.60 -35.81
C GLY A 74 25.95 -4.41 -36.49
N PHE A 75 24.78 -4.52 -35.86
CA PHE A 75 23.59 -5.20 -36.36
C PHE A 75 22.32 -4.45 -35.99
N GLY A 76 21.26 -4.61 -36.76
CA GLY A 76 19.99 -3.88 -36.57
C GLY A 76 20.06 -2.44 -37.07
N THR A 77 19.08 -1.63 -36.65
CA THR A 77 18.93 -0.25 -37.10
C THR A 77 19.40 0.78 -36.08
N SER A 78 19.58 0.39 -34.83
CA SER A 78 20.05 1.31 -33.79
C SER A 78 21.54 1.60 -33.94
N LYS A 79 21.89 2.89 -33.96
CA LYS A 79 23.29 3.37 -33.93
C LYS A 79 23.71 3.87 -32.52
N ALA A 80 22.79 3.86 -31.61
CA ALA A 80 22.98 4.29 -30.23
C ALA A 80 22.19 3.38 -29.28
N ALA A 81 22.52 2.10 -29.26
CA ALA A 81 21.87 1.07 -28.45
C ALA A 81 22.38 1.10 -27.00
N PRO A 82 21.49 1.22 -25.99
CA PRO A 82 21.85 0.98 -24.59
C PRO A 82 21.93 -0.54 -24.31
N TRP A 83 22.44 -0.93 -23.16
CA TRP A 83 22.38 -2.31 -22.71
C TRP A 83 20.96 -2.70 -22.30
N ARG A 84 20.51 -3.89 -22.73
CA ARG A 84 19.16 -4.47 -22.43
C ARG A 84 18.94 -4.84 -20.96
N ALA A 85 19.82 -4.46 -20.06
CA ALA A 85 19.75 -4.70 -18.61
C ALA A 85 19.56 -6.18 -18.21
N GLY A 86 20.06 -7.10 -19.04
CA GLY A 86 19.94 -8.54 -18.91
C GLY A 86 20.61 -9.21 -20.10
N ALA A 87 20.02 -10.32 -20.56
CA ALA A 87 20.46 -11.07 -21.72
C ALA A 87 19.24 -11.51 -22.56
N ASN A 88 19.46 -12.03 -23.79
CA ASN A 88 18.46 -12.51 -24.73
C ASN A 88 17.40 -11.43 -25.07
N GLU A 89 16.13 -11.63 -24.66
CA GLU A 89 15.07 -10.63 -24.78
C GLU A 89 15.39 -9.40 -23.89
N ASN A 90 14.77 -8.27 -24.16
CA ASN A 90 14.92 -7.11 -23.29
C ASN A 90 14.26 -7.38 -21.92
N THR A 91 14.90 -6.90 -20.88
CA THR A 91 14.27 -6.83 -19.56
C THR A 91 13.02 -5.96 -19.63
N THR A 92 11.98 -6.34 -18.90
CA THR A 92 10.76 -5.54 -18.78
C THR A 92 10.40 -5.30 -17.34
N ILE A 93 9.89 -4.11 -17.05
CA ILE A 93 9.33 -3.74 -15.73
C ILE A 93 7.87 -3.35 -15.93
N GLU A 94 6.99 -3.87 -15.06
CA GLU A 94 5.56 -3.61 -15.08
C GLU A 94 5.12 -3.02 -13.74
N PHE A 95 4.29 -1.98 -13.80
CA PHE A 95 3.71 -1.30 -12.66
C PHE A 95 2.19 -1.35 -12.76
N SER A 96 1.49 -1.83 -11.72
CA SER A 96 0.02 -1.87 -11.71
C SER A 96 -0.64 -0.49 -11.53
N ASN A 97 0.08 0.47 -10.97
CA ASN A 97 -0.37 1.85 -10.74
C ASN A 97 0.70 2.84 -11.22
N ASP A 98 0.33 4.13 -11.32
CA ASP A 98 1.30 5.20 -11.58
C ASP A 98 2.36 5.26 -10.48
N VAL A 99 3.62 5.45 -10.88
CA VAL A 99 4.75 5.52 -9.95
C VAL A 99 5.62 6.74 -10.23
N LYS A 100 6.55 7.02 -9.32
CA LYS A 100 7.68 7.89 -9.61
C LYS A 100 8.97 7.07 -9.57
N ILE A 101 9.82 7.26 -10.56
CA ILE A 101 11.16 6.68 -10.62
C ILE A 101 12.17 7.80 -10.40
N GLU A 102 12.96 7.73 -9.35
CA GLU A 102 13.86 8.81 -8.95
C GLU A 102 13.13 10.17 -8.88
N GLY A 103 11.89 10.18 -8.36
CA GLY A 103 11.03 11.36 -8.28
C GLY A 103 10.34 11.77 -9.59
N GLN A 104 10.65 11.15 -10.74
CA GLN A 104 10.04 11.45 -12.04
C GLN A 104 8.81 10.58 -12.30
N PRO A 105 7.67 11.16 -12.75
CA PRO A 105 6.43 10.40 -12.93
C PRO A 105 6.55 9.41 -14.10
N LEU A 106 5.99 8.21 -13.89
CA LEU A 106 5.82 7.19 -14.90
C LEU A 106 4.44 6.55 -14.72
N ALA A 107 3.65 6.50 -15.79
CA ALA A 107 2.31 5.92 -15.77
C ALA A 107 2.35 4.42 -15.50
N ALA A 108 1.24 3.86 -15.00
CA ALA A 108 1.01 2.42 -14.93
C ALA A 108 1.23 1.76 -16.30
N GLY A 109 1.79 0.56 -16.32
CA GLY A 109 2.02 -0.17 -17.55
C GLY A 109 3.30 -0.98 -17.53
N ARG A 110 3.57 -1.65 -18.65
CA ARG A 110 4.77 -2.44 -18.87
C ARG A 110 5.74 -1.70 -19.77
N TYR A 111 7.01 -1.69 -19.40
CA TYR A 111 8.09 -0.98 -20.10
C TYR A 111 9.25 -1.93 -20.37
N GLY A 112 9.88 -1.80 -21.56
CA GLY A 112 11.21 -2.33 -21.79
C GLY A 112 12.22 -1.53 -20.98
N PHE A 113 13.12 -2.24 -20.29
CA PHE A 113 14.10 -1.61 -19.41
C PHE A 113 15.51 -1.73 -19.99
N PHE A 114 16.18 -0.59 -20.14
CA PHE A 114 17.53 -0.52 -20.66
C PHE A 114 18.42 0.34 -19.77
N VAL A 115 19.72 0.15 -19.86
CA VAL A 115 20.73 0.91 -19.13
C VAL A 115 21.81 1.38 -20.10
N ALA A 116 22.01 2.69 -20.23
CA ALA A 116 23.24 3.23 -20.75
C ALA A 116 24.22 3.32 -19.57
N TYR A 117 25.14 2.34 -19.51
CA TYR A 117 26.10 2.21 -18.43
C TYR A 117 27.13 3.33 -18.47
N ASP A 118 27.45 3.88 -17.33
CA ASP A 118 28.60 4.73 -17.09
C ASP A 118 29.11 4.47 -15.66
N PRO A 119 30.43 4.42 -15.43
CA PRO A 119 30.97 4.11 -14.10
C PRO A 119 30.62 5.15 -13.03
N ASN A 120 30.27 6.38 -13.42
CA ASN A 120 29.93 7.44 -12.50
C ASN A 120 28.41 7.71 -12.40
N GLU A 121 27.69 7.61 -13.54
CA GLU A 121 26.26 7.95 -13.60
C GLU A 121 25.56 7.22 -14.75
N CYS A 122 24.90 6.10 -14.46
CA CYS A 122 24.12 5.34 -15.43
C CYS A 122 22.82 6.07 -15.79
N THR A 123 22.40 5.95 -17.06
CA THR A 123 21.06 6.35 -17.49
C THR A 123 20.17 5.13 -17.58
N LEU A 124 19.10 5.09 -16.78
CA LEU A 124 18.04 4.09 -16.87
C LEU A 124 16.96 4.56 -17.83
N ILE A 125 16.48 3.66 -18.66
CA ILE A 125 15.55 3.95 -19.73
C ILE A 125 14.34 3.03 -19.64
N PHE A 126 13.16 3.60 -19.57
CA PHE A 126 11.88 2.92 -19.61
C PHE A 126 11.24 3.16 -20.97
N SER A 127 11.26 2.14 -21.82
CA SER A 127 10.77 2.24 -23.21
C SER A 127 9.37 1.64 -23.34
N LYS A 128 8.54 2.21 -24.20
CA LYS A 128 7.24 1.67 -24.58
C LYS A 128 7.35 0.35 -25.37
N ASN A 129 8.52 0.05 -25.92
CA ASN A 129 8.79 -1.21 -26.62
C ASN A 129 9.15 -2.31 -25.61
N THR A 130 8.29 -3.32 -25.49
CA THR A 130 8.40 -4.41 -24.51
C THR A 130 8.72 -5.76 -25.13
N THR A 131 8.92 -5.85 -26.44
CA THR A 131 9.03 -7.10 -27.18
C THR A 131 10.33 -7.27 -27.95
N SER A 132 11.31 -6.40 -27.73
CA SER A 132 12.59 -6.43 -28.44
C SER A 132 13.43 -7.65 -28.07
N TRP A 133 14.16 -8.19 -29.03
CA TRP A 133 15.30 -9.05 -28.76
C TRP A 133 16.55 -8.16 -28.62
N GLY A 134 17.01 -7.94 -27.39
CA GLY A 134 18.11 -7.02 -27.13
C GLY A 134 17.76 -5.56 -27.39
N SER A 135 18.75 -4.81 -27.84
CA SER A 135 18.64 -3.37 -28.14
C SER A 135 19.04 -2.99 -29.57
N PHE A 136 19.14 -3.97 -30.46
CA PHE A 136 19.56 -3.78 -31.85
C PHE A 136 18.65 -2.85 -32.67
N PHE A 137 17.38 -2.76 -32.29
CA PHE A 137 16.36 -1.95 -32.94
C PHE A 137 15.82 -0.86 -32.01
N TYR A 138 16.57 -0.53 -30.95
CA TYR A 138 16.21 0.51 -30.01
C TYR A 138 16.00 1.86 -30.71
N LYS A 139 14.92 2.55 -30.31
CA LYS A 139 14.55 3.88 -30.81
C LYS A 139 14.31 4.81 -29.61
N PRO A 140 15.05 5.93 -29.54
CA PRO A 140 14.87 6.92 -28.46
C PRO A 140 13.47 7.53 -28.37
N GLU A 141 12.71 7.53 -29.47
CA GLU A 141 11.35 8.08 -29.57
C GLU A 141 10.32 7.21 -28.82
N GLU A 142 10.69 5.96 -28.55
CA GLU A 142 9.85 5.02 -27.77
C GLU A 142 10.05 5.19 -26.26
N ASP A 143 10.98 6.00 -25.79
CA ASP A 143 11.23 6.19 -24.38
C ASP A 143 10.08 6.94 -23.70
N ALA A 144 9.59 6.34 -22.63
CA ALA A 144 8.61 6.97 -21.76
C ALA A 144 9.29 7.80 -20.66
N LEU A 145 10.45 7.31 -20.17
CA LEU A 145 11.20 7.98 -19.11
C LEU A 145 12.69 7.64 -19.20
N ARG A 146 13.52 8.62 -18.90
CA ARG A 146 14.96 8.44 -18.61
C ARG A 146 15.30 9.07 -17.28
N VAL A 147 16.01 8.33 -16.43
CA VAL A 147 16.52 8.85 -15.14
C VAL A 147 17.99 8.50 -14.99
N LYS A 148 18.70 9.28 -14.18
CA LYS A 148 20.11 9.11 -13.90
C LYS A 148 20.31 8.58 -12.49
N VAL A 149 21.18 7.58 -12.34
CA VAL A 149 21.50 6.98 -11.05
C VAL A 149 23.00 6.69 -10.95
N LYS A 150 23.52 6.73 -9.73
CA LYS A 150 24.91 6.38 -9.49
C LYS A 150 25.04 4.88 -9.19
N PRO A 151 25.90 4.16 -9.92
CA PRO A 151 26.20 2.77 -9.58
C PRO A 151 26.95 2.68 -8.25
N VAL A 152 26.77 1.56 -7.56
CA VAL A 152 27.36 1.28 -6.24
C VAL A 152 28.20 0.02 -6.33
N ALA A 153 29.44 0.07 -5.84
CA ALA A 153 30.30 -1.10 -5.76
C ALA A 153 29.78 -2.10 -4.70
N LEU A 154 29.89 -3.38 -5.01
CA LEU A 154 29.56 -4.48 -4.09
C LEU A 154 30.84 -5.13 -3.55
N ASP A 155 30.83 -5.45 -2.27
CA ASP A 155 31.95 -6.15 -1.61
C ASP A 155 32.13 -7.58 -2.15
N LYS A 156 31.02 -8.24 -2.49
CA LYS A 156 30.99 -9.61 -2.99
C LYS A 156 30.48 -9.66 -4.43
N SER A 157 31.12 -10.53 -5.24
CA SER A 157 30.66 -10.75 -6.62
C SER A 157 29.33 -11.51 -6.62
N VAL A 158 28.40 -11.00 -7.44
CA VAL A 158 27.11 -11.63 -7.75
C VAL A 158 27.23 -12.38 -9.06
N GLU A 159 27.35 -13.72 -8.98
CA GLU A 159 27.57 -14.58 -10.16
C GLU A 159 26.48 -14.44 -11.23
N TRP A 160 25.22 -14.53 -10.84
CA TRP A 160 24.07 -14.44 -11.74
C TRP A 160 23.38 -13.09 -11.58
N LEU A 161 23.27 -12.33 -12.66
CA LEU A 161 22.50 -11.08 -12.65
C LEU A 161 21.16 -11.27 -11.93
N LYS A 162 20.83 -10.35 -11.03
CA LYS A 162 19.56 -10.35 -10.30
C LYS A 162 19.03 -8.92 -10.13
N TYR A 163 17.74 -8.86 -9.92
CA TYR A 163 17.04 -7.69 -9.39
C TYR A 163 16.59 -8.00 -7.97
N GLU A 164 16.70 -7.04 -7.08
CA GLU A 164 16.35 -7.18 -5.67
C GLU A 164 15.68 -5.91 -5.17
N PHE A 165 14.58 -6.07 -4.43
CA PHE A 165 13.92 -4.97 -3.75
C PHE A 165 14.54 -4.79 -2.37
N MET A 166 14.74 -3.53 -1.97
CA MET A 166 15.42 -3.13 -0.75
C MET A 166 14.83 -1.84 -0.20
N ASN A 167 15.09 -1.55 1.09
CA ASN A 167 14.71 -0.31 1.75
C ASN A 167 13.21 0.00 1.58
N GLU A 168 12.38 -1.01 1.76
CA GLU A 168 10.94 -0.92 1.62
C GLU A 168 10.34 -0.03 2.69
N THR A 169 9.38 0.79 2.26
CA THR A 169 8.58 1.68 3.09
C THR A 169 7.11 1.57 2.68
N GLU A 170 6.20 2.25 3.39
CA GLU A 170 4.78 2.31 3.00
C GLU A 170 4.58 2.84 1.57
N ASN A 171 5.47 3.73 1.09
CA ASN A 171 5.31 4.46 -0.17
C ASN A 171 6.41 4.20 -1.20
N GLY A 172 7.33 3.29 -0.96
CA GLY A 172 8.43 3.12 -1.89
C GLY A 172 9.38 1.99 -1.56
N ALA A 173 10.21 1.66 -2.54
CA ALA A 173 11.31 0.71 -2.42
C ALA A 173 12.47 1.13 -3.32
N THR A 174 13.64 0.57 -3.08
CA THR A 174 14.79 0.66 -3.98
C THR A 174 14.94 -0.67 -4.72
N VAL A 175 15.01 -0.63 -6.03
CA VAL A 175 15.37 -1.79 -6.85
C VAL A 175 16.85 -1.73 -7.18
N GLY A 176 17.58 -2.81 -6.88
CA GLY A 176 18.97 -2.96 -7.24
C GLY A 176 19.16 -3.98 -8.36
N LEU A 177 19.60 -3.56 -9.54
CA LEU A 177 20.16 -4.45 -10.54
C LEU A 177 21.58 -4.78 -10.12
N GLN A 178 21.86 -6.04 -9.79
CA GLN A 178 23.15 -6.50 -9.27
C GLN A 178 23.78 -7.55 -10.19
N TRP A 179 25.02 -7.32 -10.57
CA TRP A 179 25.81 -8.29 -11.33
C TRP A 179 27.30 -8.06 -11.12
N GLU A 180 28.07 -9.12 -10.95
CA GLU A 180 29.46 -9.07 -10.59
C GLU A 180 29.65 -8.20 -9.32
N LYS A 181 30.47 -7.19 -9.33
CA LYS A 181 30.74 -6.28 -8.19
C LYS A 181 30.07 -4.93 -8.33
N LEU A 182 28.97 -4.86 -9.06
CA LEU A 182 28.25 -3.61 -9.25
C LEU A 182 26.77 -3.78 -8.99
N MET A 183 26.17 -2.78 -8.33
CA MET A 183 24.74 -2.57 -8.23
C MET A 183 24.36 -1.24 -8.89
N ILE A 184 23.32 -1.26 -9.70
CA ILE A 184 22.71 -0.06 -10.25
C ILE A 184 21.35 0.08 -9.56
N PRO A 185 21.25 0.91 -8.49
CA PRO A 185 20.02 1.10 -7.74
C PRO A 185 19.14 2.16 -8.37
N PHE A 186 17.82 2.04 -8.18
CA PHE A 186 16.86 3.11 -8.44
C PHE A 186 15.68 3.04 -7.49
N LYS A 187 15.11 4.20 -7.17
CA LYS A 187 13.96 4.31 -6.27
C LYS A 187 12.66 4.25 -7.06
N ILE A 188 11.70 3.51 -6.51
CA ILE A 188 10.30 3.51 -6.90
C ILE A 188 9.52 4.14 -5.77
N GLU A 189 8.69 5.14 -6.08
CA GLU A 189 7.79 5.78 -5.13
C GLU A 189 6.36 5.66 -5.65
N THR A 190 5.43 5.33 -4.76
CA THR A 190 4.00 5.22 -5.04
C THR A 190 3.23 6.27 -4.27
N ASP A 191 2.05 6.62 -4.72
CA ASP A 191 1.09 7.41 -3.95
C ASP A 191 0.09 6.47 -3.27
N TYR A 192 0.54 5.82 -2.19
CA TYR A 192 -0.26 4.86 -1.44
C TYR A 192 -1.62 5.45 -1.00
N VAL A 193 -1.66 6.72 -0.61
CA VAL A 193 -2.92 7.36 -0.16
C VAL A 193 -3.90 7.48 -1.32
N LYS A 194 -3.44 7.99 -2.47
CA LYS A 194 -4.25 8.08 -3.70
C LYS A 194 -4.75 6.71 -4.14
N ASP A 195 -3.86 5.72 -4.14
CA ASP A 195 -4.18 4.36 -4.59
C ASP A 195 -5.17 3.68 -3.64
N GLN A 196 -5.03 3.87 -2.32
CA GLN A 196 -5.95 3.32 -1.34
C GLN A 196 -7.35 3.93 -1.46
N LEU A 197 -7.45 5.25 -1.64
CA LEU A 197 -8.75 5.91 -1.86
C LEU A 197 -9.40 5.43 -3.16
N ALA A 198 -8.62 5.28 -4.23
CA ALA A 198 -9.10 4.72 -5.49
C ALA A 198 -9.58 3.26 -5.32
N SER A 199 -8.85 2.46 -4.55
CA SER A 199 -9.26 1.09 -4.20
C SER A 199 -10.59 1.08 -3.45
N PHE A 200 -10.76 1.90 -2.42
CA PHE A 200 -12.03 2.01 -1.68
C PHE A 200 -13.19 2.40 -2.60
N ARG A 201 -13.01 3.43 -3.45
CA ARG A 201 -14.05 3.86 -4.42
C ARG A 201 -14.49 2.70 -5.33
N ASN A 202 -13.57 1.85 -5.75
CA ASN A 202 -13.88 0.67 -6.58
C ASN A 202 -14.55 -0.45 -5.76
N GLU A 203 -14.01 -0.77 -4.59
CA GLU A 203 -14.50 -1.86 -3.76
C GLU A 203 -15.89 -1.60 -3.18
N LEU A 204 -16.19 -0.35 -2.83
CA LEU A 204 -17.52 0.06 -2.33
C LEU A 204 -18.62 0.03 -3.42
N ARG A 205 -18.26 -0.14 -4.69
CA ARG A 205 -19.20 -0.32 -5.82
C ARG A 205 -19.47 -1.78 -6.16
N ASN A 206 -18.86 -2.73 -5.45
CA ASN A 206 -19.05 -4.16 -5.62
C ASN A 206 -19.78 -4.78 -4.40
N SER A 207 -19.68 -6.09 -4.23
CA SER A 207 -20.34 -6.82 -3.13
C SER A 207 -20.01 -6.32 -1.72
N LYS A 208 -18.84 -5.72 -1.52
CA LYS A 208 -18.46 -5.14 -0.21
C LYS A 208 -19.32 -3.94 0.15
N GLY A 209 -19.73 -3.14 -0.84
CA GLY A 209 -20.55 -1.94 -0.66
C GLY A 209 -21.98 -2.20 -0.17
N PHE A 210 -22.45 -3.45 -0.12
CA PHE A 210 -23.74 -3.78 0.51
C PHE A 210 -23.70 -3.82 2.04
N ARG A 211 -22.54 -3.64 2.65
CA ARG A 211 -22.34 -3.75 4.10
C ARG A 211 -21.80 -2.44 4.67
N TRP A 212 -22.44 -1.97 5.73
CA TRP A 212 -22.04 -0.73 6.41
C TRP A 212 -20.60 -0.76 6.92
N GLU A 213 -20.08 -1.94 7.31
CA GLU A 213 -18.72 -2.12 7.82
C GLU A 213 -17.68 -1.64 6.81
N ALA A 214 -17.85 -1.96 5.53
CA ALA A 214 -16.91 -1.54 4.49
C ALA A 214 -16.88 -0.01 4.32
N TRP A 215 -18.04 0.64 4.34
CA TRP A 215 -18.15 2.09 4.29
C TRP A 215 -17.52 2.75 5.52
N ASN A 216 -17.74 2.16 6.70
CA ASN A 216 -17.14 2.65 7.95
C ASN A 216 -15.62 2.45 7.96
N GLU A 217 -15.11 1.34 7.43
CA GLU A 217 -13.67 1.07 7.32
C GLU A 217 -12.99 2.12 6.45
N ALA A 218 -13.53 2.40 5.26
CA ALA A 218 -13.02 3.42 4.35
C ALA A 218 -13.05 4.82 4.99
N ALA A 219 -14.19 5.19 5.62
CA ALA A 219 -14.35 6.46 6.30
C ALA A 219 -13.37 6.63 7.47
N ASN A 220 -13.19 5.59 8.29
CA ASN A 220 -12.28 5.61 9.42
C ASN A 220 -10.81 5.67 8.97
N TRP A 221 -10.45 4.95 7.91
CA TRP A 221 -9.10 5.02 7.35
C TRP A 221 -8.75 6.45 6.91
N ALA A 222 -9.66 7.12 6.21
CA ALA A 222 -9.48 8.51 5.78
C ALA A 222 -9.41 9.48 6.99
N LEU A 223 -10.25 9.26 8.02
CA LEU A 223 -10.22 10.01 9.27
C LEU A 223 -8.86 9.90 9.99
N GLN A 224 -8.33 8.68 10.12
CA GLN A 224 -7.05 8.44 10.81
C GLN A 224 -5.88 9.11 10.09
N ARG A 225 -5.92 9.19 8.77
CA ARG A 225 -4.89 9.83 7.95
C ARG A 225 -5.15 11.31 7.69
N ASN A 226 -6.30 11.82 8.09
CA ASN A 226 -6.75 13.21 7.86
C ASN A 226 -6.71 13.59 6.37
N VAL A 227 -7.25 12.70 5.51
CA VAL A 227 -7.30 12.87 4.05
C VAL A 227 -8.73 12.77 3.54
N ASP A 228 -9.08 13.54 2.51
CA ASP A 228 -10.37 13.55 1.80
C ASP A 228 -11.60 13.47 2.73
N LEU A 229 -11.59 14.29 3.81
CA LEU A 229 -12.56 14.21 4.91
C LEU A 229 -14.01 14.45 4.47
N GLU A 230 -14.25 15.23 3.42
CA GLU A 230 -15.59 15.43 2.88
C GLU A 230 -16.13 14.15 2.21
N GLU A 231 -15.28 13.45 1.44
CA GLU A 231 -15.66 12.15 0.88
C GLU A 231 -15.80 11.08 1.98
N ALA A 232 -14.91 11.10 2.98
CA ALA A 232 -15.03 10.25 4.15
C ALA A 232 -16.34 10.45 4.91
N LEU A 233 -16.84 11.69 4.97
CA LEU A 233 -18.15 12.01 5.56
C LEU A 233 -19.28 11.36 4.75
N MET A 234 -19.23 11.40 3.41
CA MET A 234 -20.22 10.71 2.57
C MET A 234 -20.23 9.20 2.81
N TRP A 235 -19.06 8.60 2.96
CA TRP A 235 -18.95 7.18 3.31
C TRP A 235 -19.52 6.89 4.71
N ALA A 236 -19.23 7.75 5.68
CA ALA A 236 -19.77 7.62 7.05
C ALA A 236 -21.28 7.83 7.10
N ASP A 237 -21.83 8.71 6.25
CA ASP A 237 -23.27 8.90 6.09
C ASP A 237 -23.94 7.61 5.57
N THR A 238 -23.32 6.98 4.57
CA THR A 238 -23.78 5.69 4.04
C THR A 238 -23.68 4.61 5.12
N ALA A 239 -22.54 4.51 5.83
CA ALA A 239 -22.33 3.55 6.91
C ALA A 239 -23.37 3.67 8.03
N THR A 240 -23.84 4.87 8.35
CA THR A 240 -24.84 5.11 9.41
C THR A 240 -26.29 5.06 8.92
N SER A 241 -26.52 4.76 7.64
CA SER A 241 -27.88 4.70 7.08
C SER A 241 -28.59 3.39 7.45
N ALA A 242 -29.92 3.44 7.56
CA ALA A 242 -30.74 2.27 7.82
C ALA A 242 -30.69 1.23 6.70
N ASN A 243 -30.50 1.67 5.46
CA ASN A 243 -30.47 0.81 4.28
C ASN A 243 -29.31 -0.19 4.29
N PHE A 244 -28.19 0.15 4.94
CA PHE A 244 -27.00 -0.68 5.04
C PHE A 244 -26.85 -1.37 6.40
N GLY A 245 -27.80 -1.17 7.32
CA GLY A 245 -27.82 -1.80 8.64
C GLY A 245 -26.96 -1.12 9.71
N GLY A 246 -26.18 -0.10 9.35
CA GLY A 246 -25.27 0.58 10.29
C GLY A 246 -25.91 1.58 11.23
N SER A 247 -27.23 1.84 11.10
CA SER A 247 -28.00 2.72 12.00
C SER A 247 -28.03 2.23 13.46
N GLN A 248 -27.61 1.01 13.72
CA GLN A 248 -27.47 0.41 15.06
C GLN A 248 -26.00 0.20 15.46
N SER A 249 -25.07 0.85 14.75
CA SER A 249 -23.63 0.69 15.00
C SER A 249 -23.02 1.93 15.67
N PHE A 250 -22.67 1.80 16.96
CA PHE A 250 -21.93 2.85 17.67
C PHE A 250 -20.60 3.21 16.96
N PRO A 251 -19.75 2.26 16.51
CA PRO A 251 -18.52 2.58 15.79
C PRO A 251 -18.74 3.43 14.53
N ALA A 252 -19.79 3.16 13.75
CA ALA A 252 -20.11 3.95 12.56
C ALA A 252 -20.45 5.40 12.91
N TYR A 253 -21.26 5.62 13.94
CA TYR A 253 -21.54 6.97 14.43
C TYR A 253 -20.31 7.67 15.01
N ALA A 254 -19.45 6.93 15.74
CA ALA A 254 -18.23 7.48 16.30
C ALA A 254 -17.25 7.95 15.19
N THR A 255 -17.11 7.16 14.11
CA THR A 255 -16.33 7.55 12.93
C THR A 255 -16.90 8.83 12.30
N LYS A 256 -18.21 8.87 12.05
CA LYS A 256 -18.89 10.06 11.49
C LYS A 256 -18.67 11.29 12.36
N ALA A 257 -18.86 11.18 13.67
CA ALA A 257 -18.63 12.28 14.59
C ALA A 257 -17.17 12.74 14.61
N GLY A 258 -16.22 11.80 14.54
CA GLY A 258 -14.80 12.09 14.42
C GLY A 258 -14.47 12.91 13.17
N ILE A 259 -15.03 12.54 12.02
CA ILE A 259 -14.86 13.28 10.76
C ILE A 259 -15.47 14.68 10.87
N LEU A 260 -16.70 14.80 11.37
CA LEU A 260 -17.37 16.10 11.56
C LEU A 260 -16.54 17.02 12.47
N SER A 261 -15.97 16.49 13.55
CA SER A 261 -15.09 17.25 14.45
C SER A 261 -13.82 17.72 13.76
N LYS A 262 -13.21 16.89 12.90
CA LYS A 262 -12.04 17.26 12.09
C LYS A 262 -12.36 18.37 11.08
N LEU A 263 -13.58 18.37 10.54
CA LEU A 263 -14.09 19.41 9.64
C LEU A 263 -14.54 20.69 10.39
N GLY A 264 -14.43 20.73 11.73
CA GLY A 264 -14.88 21.88 12.54
C GLY A 264 -16.38 21.92 12.83
N ARG A 265 -17.15 20.92 12.38
CA ARG A 265 -18.63 20.81 12.49
C ARG A 265 -19.01 20.19 13.85
N ASN A 266 -18.57 20.82 14.94
CA ASN A 266 -18.67 20.24 16.28
C ASN A 266 -20.09 20.01 16.79
N ASP A 267 -21.03 20.89 16.48
CA ASP A 267 -22.43 20.74 16.89
C ASP A 267 -23.09 19.54 16.24
N GLU A 268 -22.77 19.29 14.97
CA GLU A 268 -23.23 18.10 14.24
C GLU A 268 -22.60 16.83 14.79
N ALA A 269 -21.30 16.86 15.13
CA ALA A 269 -20.62 15.73 15.78
C ALA A 269 -21.30 15.37 17.11
N ALA A 270 -21.62 16.36 17.94
CA ALA A 270 -22.34 16.18 19.20
C ALA A 270 -23.74 15.57 18.97
N ALA A 271 -24.47 16.06 17.99
CA ALA A 271 -25.80 15.55 17.63
C ALA A 271 -25.74 14.08 17.15
N VAL A 272 -24.71 13.73 16.36
CA VAL A 272 -24.45 12.35 15.93
C VAL A 272 -24.17 11.45 17.14
N MET A 273 -23.30 11.86 18.04
CA MET A 273 -22.99 11.06 19.23
C MET A 273 -24.17 10.93 20.19
N LYS A 274 -25.03 11.95 20.30
CA LYS A 274 -26.27 11.85 21.08
C LYS A 274 -27.16 10.70 20.59
N LYS A 275 -27.19 10.43 19.28
CA LYS A 275 -27.91 9.28 18.70
C LYS A 275 -27.22 7.95 18.97
N ALA A 276 -25.88 7.95 19.03
CA ALA A 276 -25.08 6.75 19.25
C ALA A 276 -25.12 6.27 20.72
N MET A 277 -25.19 7.18 21.68
CA MET A 277 -25.06 6.85 23.11
C MET A 277 -26.04 5.78 23.62
N PRO A 278 -27.33 5.75 23.21
CA PRO A 278 -28.25 4.69 23.66
C PRO A 278 -27.87 3.28 23.20
N ILE A 279 -27.23 3.15 22.05
CA ILE A 279 -26.87 1.85 21.43
C ILE A 279 -25.44 1.41 21.75
N GLY A 280 -24.62 2.28 22.34
CA GLY A 280 -23.24 1.97 22.70
C GLY A 280 -23.16 0.92 23.80
N THR A 281 -22.20 0.01 23.68
CA THR A 281 -21.79 -0.87 24.77
C THR A 281 -21.06 -0.09 25.86
N MET A 282 -20.92 -0.68 27.04
CA MET A 282 -20.13 -0.09 28.12
C MET A 282 -18.72 0.33 27.66
N ASN A 283 -18.07 -0.51 26.86
CA ASN A 283 -16.72 -0.24 26.37
C ASN A 283 -16.69 0.84 25.30
N ASP A 284 -17.67 0.89 24.39
CA ASP A 284 -17.78 1.93 23.35
C ASP A 284 -17.88 3.33 24.00
N ILE A 285 -18.79 3.45 24.99
CA ILE A 285 -19.02 4.70 25.71
C ILE A 285 -17.77 5.09 26.51
N HIS A 286 -17.08 4.11 27.12
CA HIS A 286 -15.83 4.36 27.81
C HIS A 286 -14.73 4.89 26.88
N GLN A 287 -14.56 4.29 25.69
CA GLN A 287 -13.56 4.74 24.73
C GLN A 287 -13.89 6.12 24.18
N TYR A 288 -15.16 6.41 23.94
CA TYR A 288 -15.60 7.75 23.54
C TYR A 288 -15.27 8.80 24.63
N GLY A 289 -15.55 8.52 25.89
CA GLY A 289 -15.16 9.40 27.00
C GLY A 289 -13.65 9.65 27.05
N ARG A 290 -12.83 8.63 26.79
CA ARG A 290 -11.37 8.79 26.69
C ARG A 290 -10.97 9.68 25.51
N SER A 291 -11.58 9.53 24.35
CA SER A 291 -11.30 10.38 23.19
C SER A 291 -11.62 11.86 23.46
N LEU A 292 -12.68 12.13 24.21
CA LEU A 292 -13.02 13.51 24.64
C LEU A 292 -11.95 14.11 25.54
N ILE A 293 -11.32 13.32 26.43
CA ILE A 293 -10.17 13.81 27.23
C ILE A 293 -9.01 14.19 26.30
N THR A 294 -8.67 13.32 25.35
CA THR A 294 -7.61 13.58 24.36
C THR A 294 -7.89 14.85 23.53
N LEU A 295 -9.15 15.11 23.22
CA LEU A 295 -9.62 16.32 22.53
C LEU A 295 -9.71 17.55 23.45
N LYS A 296 -9.22 17.47 24.71
CA LYS A 296 -9.26 18.55 25.72
C LYS A 296 -10.68 19.01 26.05
N LYS A 297 -11.63 18.08 26.08
CA LYS A 297 -13.03 18.28 26.44
C LYS A 297 -13.38 17.54 27.76
N PRO A 298 -12.72 17.84 28.88
CA PRO A 298 -12.82 17.07 30.12
C PRO A 298 -14.23 17.09 30.77
N LYS A 299 -14.98 18.17 30.60
CA LYS A 299 -16.36 18.26 31.13
C LYS A 299 -17.30 17.31 30.40
N GLU A 300 -17.26 17.34 29.03
CA GLU A 300 -18.05 16.42 28.20
C GLU A 300 -17.65 14.95 28.46
N ALA A 301 -16.37 14.67 28.65
CA ALA A 301 -15.89 13.34 29.01
C ALA A 301 -16.47 12.85 30.33
N LEU A 302 -16.51 13.70 31.35
CA LEU A 302 -17.07 13.33 32.66
C LEU A 302 -18.57 13.03 32.56
N ASP A 303 -19.33 13.80 31.79
CA ASP A 303 -20.77 13.55 31.59
C ASP A 303 -21.00 12.21 30.89
N VAL A 304 -20.18 11.87 29.88
CA VAL A 304 -20.20 10.58 29.20
C VAL A 304 -19.88 9.43 30.17
N PHE A 305 -18.87 9.59 31.02
CA PHE A 305 -18.51 8.55 32.00
C PHE A 305 -19.58 8.37 33.10
N LYS A 306 -20.22 9.46 33.55
CA LYS A 306 -21.35 9.38 34.48
C LYS A 306 -22.50 8.59 33.88
N MET A 307 -22.89 8.93 32.66
CA MET A 307 -23.96 8.20 31.96
C MET A 307 -23.61 6.72 31.76
N ASN A 308 -22.34 6.39 31.45
CA ASN A 308 -21.91 5.01 31.35
C ASN A 308 -22.00 4.27 32.68
N TYR A 309 -21.64 4.94 33.78
CA TYR A 309 -21.76 4.39 35.14
C TYR A 309 -23.21 4.17 35.54
N ASP A 310 -24.11 5.12 35.24
CA ASP A 310 -25.54 5.01 35.54
C ASP A 310 -26.18 3.81 34.80
N LYS A 311 -25.75 3.56 33.56
CA LYS A 311 -26.18 2.43 32.75
C LYS A 311 -25.55 1.10 33.20
N ASN A 312 -24.32 1.12 33.70
CA ASN A 312 -23.52 -0.04 34.07
C ASN A 312 -22.83 0.17 35.43
N PRO A 313 -23.59 0.18 36.55
CA PRO A 313 -23.03 0.54 37.83
C PRO A 313 -22.03 -0.51 38.35
N ASN A 314 -21.04 -0.05 39.11
CA ASN A 314 -20.04 -0.85 39.79
C ASN A 314 -19.21 -1.80 38.92
N GLN A 315 -19.16 -1.56 37.60
CA GLN A 315 -18.23 -2.25 36.70
C GLN A 315 -16.84 -1.56 36.77
N VAL A 316 -15.77 -2.35 36.73
CA VAL A 316 -14.39 -1.82 36.74
C VAL A 316 -14.18 -0.75 35.65
N THR A 317 -14.66 -1.02 34.43
CA THR A 317 -14.55 -0.11 33.29
C THR A 317 -15.23 1.26 33.57
N THR A 318 -16.43 1.24 34.14
CA THR A 318 -17.18 2.49 34.39
C THR A 318 -16.63 3.26 35.58
N LEU A 319 -16.17 2.56 36.62
CA LEU A 319 -15.46 3.16 37.75
C LEU A 319 -14.16 3.83 37.29
N ILE A 320 -13.36 3.16 36.45
CA ILE A 320 -12.15 3.76 35.84
C ILE A 320 -12.52 4.96 34.94
N GLY A 321 -13.64 4.90 34.25
CA GLY A 321 -14.16 6.04 33.49
C GLY A 321 -14.36 7.26 34.36
N LEU A 322 -15.05 7.10 35.51
CA LEU A 322 -15.23 8.18 36.46
C LEU A 322 -13.91 8.68 37.05
N VAL A 323 -12.98 7.78 37.37
CA VAL A 323 -11.63 8.18 37.82
C VAL A 323 -10.98 9.12 36.80
N ARG A 324 -10.98 8.75 35.53
CA ARG A 324 -10.40 9.56 34.43
C ARG A 324 -11.14 10.88 34.26
N GLY A 325 -12.47 10.84 34.25
CA GLY A 325 -13.30 12.02 34.06
C GLY A 325 -13.11 13.07 35.16
N TYR A 326 -13.17 12.67 36.44
CA TYR A 326 -12.93 13.56 37.56
C TYR A 326 -11.49 14.07 37.61
N SER A 327 -10.51 13.19 37.34
CA SER A 327 -9.09 13.56 37.31
C SER A 327 -8.80 14.61 36.24
N ALA A 328 -9.34 14.42 35.02
CA ALA A 328 -9.19 15.38 33.91
C ALA A 328 -9.83 16.74 34.19
N ASN A 329 -10.79 16.83 35.13
CA ASN A 329 -11.41 18.06 35.60
C ASN A 329 -10.73 18.63 36.88
N GLY A 330 -9.64 18.01 37.37
CA GLY A 330 -8.89 18.46 38.55
C GLY A 330 -9.49 18.04 39.91
N ASP A 331 -10.59 17.30 39.91
CA ASP A 331 -11.21 16.75 41.10
C ASP A 331 -10.55 15.42 41.52
N TYR A 332 -9.32 15.53 42.00
CA TYR A 332 -8.52 14.34 42.37
C TYR A 332 -9.07 13.64 43.60
N LYS A 333 -9.80 14.32 44.47
CA LYS A 333 -10.41 13.73 45.65
C LYS A 333 -11.52 12.75 45.25
N THR A 334 -12.48 13.19 44.45
CA THR A 334 -13.56 12.31 43.93
C THR A 334 -13.01 11.20 43.03
N ALA A 335 -11.98 11.50 42.21
CA ALA A 335 -11.31 10.50 41.41
C ALA A 335 -10.69 9.38 42.28
N LEU A 336 -10.04 9.76 43.41
CA LEU A 336 -9.46 8.77 44.33
C LEU A 336 -10.52 7.89 45.00
N ASP A 337 -11.69 8.46 45.35
CA ASP A 337 -12.80 7.68 45.92
C ASP A 337 -13.29 6.60 44.92
N TYR A 338 -13.45 6.97 43.65
CA TYR A 338 -13.82 6.00 42.61
C TYR A 338 -12.70 4.99 42.27
N ALA A 339 -11.43 5.41 42.39
CA ALA A 339 -10.30 4.50 42.21
C ALA A 339 -10.25 3.42 43.31
N ASN A 340 -10.54 3.80 44.55
CA ASN A 340 -10.65 2.86 45.67
C ASN A 340 -11.84 1.88 45.48
N LYS A 341 -12.99 2.38 44.99
CA LYS A 341 -14.13 1.51 44.63
C LYS A 341 -13.76 0.53 43.52
N ALA A 342 -13.05 0.99 42.48
CA ALA A 342 -12.58 0.14 41.40
C ALA A 342 -11.59 -0.92 41.90
N MET A 343 -10.69 -0.57 42.84
CA MET A 343 -9.73 -1.49 43.47
C MET A 343 -10.43 -2.62 44.21
N ALA A 344 -11.58 -2.36 44.84
CA ALA A 344 -12.35 -3.35 45.60
C ALA A 344 -13.02 -4.41 44.72
N VAL A 345 -13.30 -4.09 43.44
CA VAL A 345 -14.02 -4.98 42.51
C VAL A 345 -13.17 -5.49 41.36
N THR A 346 -11.90 -5.08 41.28
CA THR A 346 -11.01 -5.47 40.20
C THR A 346 -10.31 -6.80 40.47
N ASP A 347 -9.98 -7.53 39.40
CA ASP A 347 -9.17 -8.74 39.48
C ASP A 347 -7.69 -8.42 39.74
N THR A 348 -6.88 -9.45 40.00
CA THR A 348 -5.47 -9.34 40.34
C THR A 348 -4.63 -8.69 39.20
N GLN A 349 -5.03 -8.92 37.95
CA GLN A 349 -4.25 -8.50 36.78
C GLN A 349 -4.32 -6.98 36.58
N ASN A 350 -5.43 -6.34 36.92
CA ASN A 350 -5.63 -4.90 36.75
C ASN A 350 -5.23 -4.06 37.98
N LYS A 351 -4.92 -4.69 39.11
CA LYS A 351 -4.58 -3.99 40.36
C LYS A 351 -3.36 -3.10 40.26
N SER A 352 -2.33 -3.51 39.54
CA SER A 352 -1.09 -2.73 39.37
C SER A 352 -1.33 -1.40 38.68
N ASN A 353 -2.10 -1.41 37.57
CA ASN A 353 -2.44 -0.18 36.85
C ASN A 353 -3.29 0.75 37.71
N LEU A 354 -4.24 0.19 38.45
CA LEU A 354 -5.12 0.95 39.30
C LEU A 354 -4.36 1.56 40.48
N GLN A 355 -3.40 0.82 41.06
CA GLN A 355 -2.51 1.35 42.11
C GLN A 355 -1.69 2.56 41.62
N THR A 356 -1.16 2.48 40.38
CA THR A 356 -0.46 3.59 39.74
C THR A 356 -1.36 4.85 39.61
N MET A 357 -2.64 4.67 39.26
CA MET A 357 -3.60 5.79 39.23
C MET A 357 -3.85 6.37 40.63
N ILE A 358 -4.04 5.51 41.63
CA ILE A 358 -4.22 5.92 43.01
C ILE A 358 -3.02 6.76 43.52
N ASP A 359 -1.79 6.30 43.19
CA ASP A 359 -0.57 7.01 43.65
C ASP A 359 -0.42 8.38 42.96
N LYS A 360 -0.79 8.47 41.66
CA LYS A 360 -0.85 9.76 40.96
C LYS A 360 -1.85 10.72 41.66
N LEU A 361 -3.08 10.24 41.92
CA LEU A 361 -4.15 11.03 42.52
C LEU A 361 -3.79 11.52 43.91
N LYS A 362 -3.18 10.68 44.76
CA LYS A 362 -2.67 11.07 46.09
C LYS A 362 -1.63 12.16 46.03
N ASN A 363 -0.87 12.24 44.94
CA ASN A 363 0.14 13.27 44.69
C ASN A 363 -0.41 14.47 43.91
N GLY A 364 -1.74 14.62 43.77
CA GLY A 364 -2.37 15.71 43.05
C GLY A 364 -2.04 15.75 41.55
N LYS A 365 -1.83 14.60 40.94
CA LYS A 365 -1.50 14.46 39.49
C LYS A 365 -2.62 13.83 38.72
N ASP A 366 -2.84 14.33 37.50
CA ASP A 366 -3.79 13.70 36.54
C ASP A 366 -3.35 12.29 36.17
N VAL A 367 -4.33 11.39 36.01
CA VAL A 367 -4.11 9.98 35.65
C VAL A 367 -4.11 9.74 34.11
N ASN A 368 -4.54 10.72 33.32
CA ASN A 368 -4.71 10.61 31.88
C ASN A 368 -3.42 10.75 31.07
#